data_f0fc8630aa7d6d75fe8ba7491e1cb392
#
_entry.id   f0fc8630aa7d6d75fe8ba7491e1cb392
#
_cell.length_a   1.000
_cell.length_b   1.000
_cell.length_c   1.000
_cell.angle_alpha   90.00
_cell.angle_beta   90.00
_cell.angle_gamma   90.00
#
_symmetry.space_group_name_H-M   'P 1'
#
loop_
_entity.id
_entity.type
_entity.pdbx_description
1 polymer ?
#
loop_
_entity_poly.entity_id
_entity_poly.type
_entity_poly.pdbx_seq_one_letter_code
_entity_poly.pdbx_strand_id
1 'polypeptide(L)'
;PICWIDFAQNKGKDTGAYCASPYITHSYVFISWTGKMAETFVLAHELGHAGHFTLAQNHQNLLESEASMYFVEAPSTMNEMLMANYLFNSSNNPRFKRWVIGSILSRTYYHNMVTHLLEAAYQREVYSRVDNGESLTAPLLNEIMLNTYKAFFGDTVEMTDGVELTWMRQPHYYMGLYSYTYSAGLTIGTVVSQCIKKEGQPAVDRWLKTLQAGGSQSPIELAQIAGVDITTDAPLKE
;
A
#
# COMPACT_ATOMS: atom_id res chain seq x y z
N PRO A 1 15.76 6.10 25.20
CA PRO A 1 15.02 6.48 24.01
C PRO A 1 14.71 5.21 23.24
N ILE A 2 13.45 4.94 23.02
CA ILE A 2 13.00 3.79 22.22
C ILE A 2 13.18 4.19 20.77
N CYS A 3 14.21 3.67 20.08
CA CYS A 3 14.50 3.98 18.69
C CYS A 3 13.65 3.07 17.77
N TRP A 4 12.38 3.40 17.58
CA TRP A 4 11.49 2.66 16.72
C TRP A 4 11.69 2.98 15.22
N ILE A 5 12.25 4.15 14.93
CA ILE A 5 12.35 4.67 13.58
C ILE A 5 13.81 4.99 13.26
N ASP A 6 14.32 4.42 12.19
CA ASP A 6 15.64 4.72 11.63
C ASP A 6 15.51 5.72 10.48
N PHE A 7 15.78 7.00 10.77
CA PHE A 7 15.78 8.11 9.81
C PHE A 7 17.14 8.37 9.18
N ALA A 8 18.23 7.91 9.80
CA ALA A 8 19.57 8.33 9.41
C ALA A 8 19.91 7.83 8.00
N GLN A 9 20.50 8.72 7.18
CA GLN A 9 21.08 8.37 5.91
C GLN A 9 22.48 7.81 6.13
N ASN A 10 22.72 6.57 5.70
CA ASN A 10 23.99 5.87 5.85
C ASN A 10 24.45 5.34 4.48
N LYS A 11 25.77 5.20 4.30
CA LYS A 11 26.32 4.55 3.10
C LYS A 11 25.82 3.10 3.04
N GLY A 12 25.23 2.73 1.92
CA GLY A 12 24.67 1.38 1.71
C GLY A 12 23.24 1.19 2.23
N LYS A 13 22.60 2.23 2.79
CA LYS A 13 21.17 2.19 3.13
C LYS A 13 20.34 2.19 1.85
N ASP A 14 19.40 1.22 1.73
CA ASP A 14 18.49 1.15 0.61
C ASP A 14 17.50 2.33 0.59
N THR A 15 16.93 2.57 -0.57
CA THR A 15 15.84 3.55 -0.75
C THR A 15 14.51 2.97 -0.28
N GLY A 16 13.54 3.86 -0.03
CA GLY A 16 12.19 3.48 0.37
C GLY A 16 12.01 3.42 1.88
N ALA A 17 11.02 2.66 2.30
CA ALA A 17 10.69 2.43 3.69
C ALA A 17 10.07 1.04 3.87
N TYR A 18 10.10 0.53 5.10
CA TYR A 18 9.35 -0.64 5.52
C TYR A 18 9.16 -0.67 7.03
N CYS A 19 8.16 -1.39 7.50
CA CYS A 19 7.92 -1.68 8.89
C CYS A 19 8.10 -3.18 9.17
N ALA A 20 8.91 -3.53 10.17
CA ALA A 20 9.07 -4.87 10.68
C ALA A 20 8.62 -4.94 12.13
N SER A 21 7.80 -5.94 12.48
CA SER A 21 7.26 -6.10 13.83
C SER A 21 7.36 -7.55 14.29
N PRO A 22 8.54 -7.98 14.74
CA PRO A 22 8.69 -9.32 15.31
C PRO A 22 7.77 -9.49 16.52
N TYR A 23 7.17 -10.67 16.67
CA TYR A 23 6.21 -10.96 17.73
C TYR A 23 6.81 -10.71 19.13
N ILE A 24 6.01 -10.11 20.03
CA ILE A 24 6.41 -9.72 21.41
C ILE A 24 7.39 -8.54 21.47
N THR A 25 7.80 -7.93 20.35
CA THR A 25 8.64 -6.74 20.37
C THR A 25 7.88 -5.51 19.84
N HIS A 26 8.50 -4.34 19.93
CA HIS A 26 7.96 -3.16 19.26
C HIS A 26 8.22 -3.22 17.74
N SER A 27 7.47 -2.44 17.00
CA SER A 27 7.71 -2.25 15.57
C SER A 27 9.01 -1.49 15.32
N TYR A 28 9.68 -1.83 14.23
CA TYR A 28 10.84 -1.12 13.70
C TYR A 28 10.48 -0.53 12.35
N VAL A 29 10.59 0.77 12.23
CA VAL A 29 10.34 1.49 10.97
C VAL A 29 11.67 1.93 10.39
N PHE A 30 11.96 1.44 9.20
CA PHE A 30 13.06 1.89 8.39
C PHE A 30 12.52 2.91 7.38
N ILE A 31 13.19 4.05 7.23
CA ILE A 31 12.85 5.05 6.23
C ILE A 31 14.09 5.77 5.71
N SER A 32 14.22 5.85 4.38
CA SER A 32 15.24 6.66 3.73
C SER A 32 14.79 8.10 3.66
N TRP A 33 14.98 8.84 4.76
CA TRP A 33 14.46 10.19 4.93
C TRP A 33 15.35 11.24 4.30
N THR A 34 14.82 12.03 3.35
CA THR A 34 15.54 13.12 2.66
C THR A 34 15.01 14.51 3.03
N GLY A 35 14.04 14.60 3.92
CA GLY A 35 13.48 15.87 4.39
C GLY A 35 12.41 16.47 3.46
N LYS A 36 11.93 15.71 2.47
CA LYS A 36 10.86 16.17 1.58
C LYS A 36 9.49 15.99 2.22
N MET A 37 8.61 16.96 2.03
CA MET A 37 7.22 16.88 2.52
C MET A 37 6.48 15.61 2.07
N ALA A 38 6.80 15.09 0.89
CA ALA A 38 6.20 13.87 0.38
C ALA A 38 6.48 12.63 1.26
N GLU A 39 7.61 12.60 1.96
CA GLU A 39 7.99 11.51 2.86
C GLU A 39 7.14 11.47 4.12
N THR A 40 6.39 12.55 4.43
CA THR A 40 5.40 12.55 5.49
C THR A 40 4.31 11.49 5.26
N PHE A 41 3.91 11.28 4.01
CA PHE A 41 2.95 10.22 3.65
C PHE A 41 3.56 8.84 3.79
N VAL A 42 4.83 8.67 3.39
CA VAL A 42 5.57 7.41 3.57
C VAL A 42 5.68 7.06 5.06
N LEU A 43 6.04 8.04 5.89
CA LEU A 43 6.11 7.83 7.34
C LEU A 43 4.73 7.47 7.92
N ALA A 44 3.66 8.14 7.48
CA ALA A 44 2.29 7.82 7.91
C ALA A 44 1.90 6.39 7.50
N HIS A 45 2.29 5.96 6.30
CA HIS A 45 2.11 4.61 5.79
C HIS A 45 2.77 3.57 6.71
N GLU A 46 4.07 3.72 6.99
CA GLU A 46 4.81 2.79 7.85
C GLU A 46 4.28 2.76 9.29
N LEU A 47 3.83 3.91 9.80
CA LEU A 47 3.17 3.99 11.11
C LEU A 47 1.78 3.31 11.11
N GLY A 48 1.13 3.20 9.97
CA GLY A 48 -0.08 2.40 9.80
C GLY A 48 0.19 0.91 10.01
N HIS A 49 1.25 0.39 9.41
CA HIS A 49 1.71 -0.97 9.67
C HIS A 49 2.11 -1.16 11.12
N ALA A 50 2.91 -0.26 11.69
CA ALA A 50 3.35 -0.35 13.08
C ALA A 50 2.17 -0.38 14.07
N GLY A 51 1.16 0.45 13.85
CA GLY A 51 -0.07 0.46 14.64
C GLY A 51 -0.85 -0.85 14.51
N HIS A 52 -1.03 -1.35 13.30
CA HIS A 52 -1.71 -2.62 13.03
C HIS A 52 -1.00 -3.79 13.74
N PHE A 53 0.30 -3.96 13.50
CA PHE A 53 1.05 -5.06 14.09
C PHE A 53 1.07 -5.00 15.61
N THR A 54 1.22 -3.80 16.19
CA THR A 54 1.17 -3.62 17.65
C THR A 54 -0.19 -4.02 18.21
N LEU A 55 -1.28 -3.60 17.58
CA LEU A 55 -2.64 -3.95 18.03
C LEU A 55 -2.92 -5.44 17.87
N ALA A 56 -2.52 -6.04 16.74
CA ALA A 56 -2.69 -7.46 16.51
C ALA A 56 -1.90 -8.30 17.52
N GLN A 57 -0.62 -8.02 17.73
CA GLN A 57 0.23 -8.77 18.68
C GLN A 57 -0.25 -8.68 20.13
N ASN A 58 -0.89 -7.59 20.52
CA ASN A 58 -1.44 -7.43 21.86
C ASN A 58 -2.75 -8.20 22.09
N HIS A 59 -3.41 -8.67 21.03
CA HIS A 59 -4.72 -9.32 21.09
C HIS A 59 -4.72 -10.74 20.53
N GLN A 60 -3.72 -11.11 19.74
CA GLN A 60 -3.62 -12.39 19.07
C GLN A 60 -2.37 -13.17 19.53
N ASN A 61 -2.41 -14.49 19.40
CA ASN A 61 -1.24 -15.33 19.57
C ASN A 61 -0.30 -15.23 18.33
N LEU A 62 0.90 -15.82 18.44
CA LEU A 62 1.91 -15.79 17.38
C LEU A 62 1.39 -16.23 16.00
N LEU A 63 0.53 -17.26 15.94
CA LEU A 63 0.05 -17.83 14.69
C LEU A 63 -1.05 -16.98 14.03
N GLU A 64 -1.69 -16.11 14.79
CA GLU A 64 -2.81 -15.28 14.36
C GLU A 64 -2.51 -13.78 14.40
N SER A 65 -1.27 -13.39 14.71
CA SER A 65 -0.89 -11.98 14.80
C SER A 65 -0.68 -11.29 13.44
N GLU A 66 -0.38 -12.06 12.38
CA GLU A 66 -0.12 -11.52 11.04
C GLU A 66 -1.35 -11.66 10.16
N ALA A 67 -1.92 -10.53 9.71
CA ALA A 67 -2.99 -10.54 8.74
C ALA A 67 -2.51 -10.99 7.36
N SER A 68 -3.43 -11.49 6.56
CA SER A 68 -3.18 -11.83 5.16
C SER A 68 -2.54 -10.65 4.40
N MET A 69 -1.60 -10.94 3.50
CA MET A 69 -1.00 -9.96 2.59
C MET A 69 -2.05 -9.17 1.80
N TYR A 70 -3.22 -9.76 1.51
CA TYR A 70 -4.32 -9.05 0.85
C TYR A 70 -4.85 -7.86 1.68
N PHE A 71 -4.76 -7.93 3.00
CA PHE A 71 -5.26 -6.90 3.91
C PHE A 71 -4.17 -5.96 4.44
N VAL A 72 -2.90 -6.38 4.39
CA VAL A 72 -1.79 -5.71 5.09
C VAL A 72 -1.63 -4.24 4.72
N GLU A 73 -1.98 -3.85 3.48
CA GLU A 73 -1.87 -2.47 3.00
C GLU A 73 -3.09 -1.59 3.33
N ALA A 74 -4.13 -2.15 3.93
CA ALA A 74 -5.29 -1.34 4.33
C ALA A 74 -4.97 -0.36 5.49
N PRO A 75 -4.25 -0.76 6.56
CA PRO A 75 -3.84 0.15 7.63
C PRO A 75 -2.86 1.24 7.18
N SER A 76 -1.92 0.90 6.33
CA SER A 76 -0.92 1.84 5.82
C SER A 76 -1.55 2.93 4.94
N THR A 77 -2.36 2.54 3.96
CA THR A 77 -3.07 3.47 3.08
C THR A 77 -4.13 4.28 3.84
N MET A 78 -4.81 3.67 4.82
CA MET A 78 -5.71 4.39 5.70
C MET A 78 -5.00 5.53 6.44
N ASN A 79 -3.80 5.31 6.96
CA ASN A 79 -3.01 6.34 7.61
C ASN A 79 -2.59 7.47 6.65
N GLU A 80 -2.30 7.15 5.38
CA GLU A 80 -2.07 8.19 4.37
C GLU A 80 -3.32 9.06 4.18
N MET A 81 -4.53 8.47 4.15
CA MET A 81 -5.79 9.22 4.08
C MET A 81 -6.00 10.12 5.30
N LEU A 82 -5.74 9.61 6.50
CA LEU A 82 -5.83 10.39 7.74
C LEU A 82 -4.83 11.55 7.73
N MET A 83 -3.59 11.31 7.32
CA MET A 83 -2.56 12.33 7.19
C MET A 83 -2.96 13.39 6.16
N ALA A 84 -3.47 13.01 4.99
CA ALA A 84 -3.96 13.93 3.98
C ALA A 84 -5.09 14.82 4.53
N ASN A 85 -6.06 14.22 5.22
CA ASN A 85 -7.16 14.95 5.83
C ASN A 85 -6.68 15.94 6.91
N TYR A 86 -5.75 15.52 7.76
CA TYR A 86 -5.14 16.38 8.75
C TYR A 86 -4.40 17.58 8.10
N LEU A 87 -3.54 17.31 7.13
CA LEU A 87 -2.77 18.37 6.44
C LEU A 87 -3.71 19.33 5.69
N PHE A 88 -4.74 18.82 5.02
CA PHE A 88 -5.71 19.66 4.32
C PHE A 88 -6.45 20.62 5.27
N ASN A 89 -6.78 20.17 6.47
CA ASN A 89 -7.51 20.95 7.46
C ASN A 89 -6.59 21.84 8.34
N SER A 90 -5.29 21.53 8.41
CA SER A 90 -4.31 22.27 9.23
C SER A 90 -3.93 23.64 8.66
N SER A 91 -4.30 23.96 7.42
CA SER A 91 -3.92 25.20 6.76
C SER A 91 -5.05 25.79 5.94
N ASN A 92 -5.17 27.12 5.95
CA ASN A 92 -6.07 27.85 5.06
C ASN A 92 -5.40 28.29 3.75
N ASN A 93 -4.11 27.98 3.54
CA ASN A 93 -3.40 28.32 2.32
C ASN A 93 -3.89 27.45 1.13
N PRO A 94 -4.51 28.06 0.09
CA PRO A 94 -5.06 27.30 -1.04
C PRO A 94 -3.98 26.53 -1.82
N ARG A 95 -2.76 27.06 -1.85
CA ARG A 95 -1.63 26.44 -2.53
C ARG A 95 -1.18 25.17 -1.82
N PHE A 96 -1.13 25.21 -0.48
CA PHE A 96 -0.83 24.03 0.33
C PHE A 96 -1.94 22.97 0.22
N LYS A 97 -3.21 23.37 0.29
CA LYS A 97 -4.35 22.45 0.10
C LYS A 97 -4.31 21.75 -1.27
N ARG A 98 -4.02 22.50 -2.35
CA ARG A 98 -3.84 21.90 -3.70
C ARG A 98 -2.67 20.91 -3.74
N TRP A 99 -1.56 21.23 -3.04
CA TRP A 99 -0.44 20.32 -2.94
C TRP A 99 -0.82 19.01 -2.22
N VAL A 100 -1.57 19.08 -1.12
CA VAL A 100 -2.06 17.88 -0.40
C VAL A 100 -2.92 17.01 -1.32
N ILE A 101 -3.90 17.61 -2.01
CA ILE A 101 -4.75 16.88 -2.96
C ILE A 101 -3.91 16.28 -4.11
N GLY A 102 -3.02 17.07 -4.69
CA GLY A 102 -2.13 16.58 -5.76
C GLY A 102 -1.24 15.43 -5.30
N SER A 103 -0.75 15.48 -4.05
CA SER A 103 0.08 14.42 -3.48
C SER A 103 -0.71 13.12 -3.30
N ILE A 104 -1.92 13.19 -2.74
CA ILE A 104 -2.74 11.98 -2.55
C ILE A 104 -3.16 11.37 -3.90
N LEU A 105 -3.50 12.20 -4.89
CA LEU A 105 -3.88 11.71 -6.21
C LEU A 105 -2.70 11.05 -6.94
N SER A 106 -1.51 11.68 -6.95
CA SER A 106 -0.38 11.19 -7.73
C SER A 106 0.42 10.09 -7.02
N ARG A 107 0.53 10.12 -5.69
CA ARG A 107 1.35 9.19 -4.93
C ARG A 107 0.56 8.03 -4.36
N THR A 108 -0.64 8.27 -3.85
CA THR A 108 -1.44 7.21 -3.25
C THR A 108 -2.38 6.59 -4.28
N TYR A 109 -3.32 7.36 -4.85
CA TYR A 109 -4.29 6.78 -5.79
C TYR A 109 -3.64 6.31 -7.09
N TYR A 110 -2.89 7.15 -7.78
CA TYR A 110 -2.27 6.74 -9.05
C TYR A 110 -1.28 5.60 -8.84
N HIS A 111 -0.47 5.67 -7.80
CA HIS A 111 0.51 4.61 -7.50
C HIS A 111 -0.17 3.27 -7.24
N ASN A 112 -1.17 3.25 -6.36
CA ASN A 112 -1.82 2.01 -5.95
C ASN A 112 -2.84 1.48 -6.97
N MET A 113 -3.58 2.36 -7.69
CA MET A 113 -4.63 1.95 -8.62
C MET A 113 -4.17 1.88 -10.09
N VAL A 114 -2.98 2.39 -10.41
CA VAL A 114 -2.43 2.31 -11.77
C VAL A 114 -1.10 1.58 -11.73
N THR A 115 -0.08 2.10 -11.06
CA THR A 115 1.27 1.52 -11.11
C THR A 115 1.27 0.08 -10.62
N HIS A 116 0.75 -0.18 -9.42
CA HIS A 116 0.71 -1.53 -8.85
C HIS A 116 -0.23 -2.48 -9.59
N LEU A 117 -1.31 -1.99 -10.21
CA LEU A 117 -2.14 -2.84 -11.06
C LEU A 117 -1.47 -3.21 -12.39
N LEU A 118 -0.64 -2.32 -12.96
CA LEU A 118 0.19 -2.66 -14.13
C LEU A 118 1.26 -3.69 -13.76
N GLU A 119 1.88 -3.56 -12.60
CA GLU A 119 2.79 -4.57 -12.06
C GLU A 119 2.10 -5.92 -11.86
N ALA A 120 0.91 -5.94 -11.29
CA ALA A 120 0.11 -7.15 -11.11
C ALA A 120 -0.31 -7.78 -12.45
N ALA A 121 -0.66 -6.97 -13.44
CA ALA A 121 -0.97 -7.44 -14.79
C ALA A 121 0.24 -8.10 -15.45
N TYR A 122 1.41 -7.49 -15.31
CA TYR A 122 2.67 -8.08 -15.75
C TYR A 122 2.95 -9.42 -15.05
N GLN A 123 2.87 -9.45 -13.72
CA GLN A 123 3.10 -10.68 -12.95
C GLN A 123 2.14 -11.80 -13.35
N ARG A 124 0.86 -11.50 -13.53
CA ARG A 124 -0.14 -12.47 -13.96
C ARG A 124 0.22 -13.09 -15.31
N GLU A 125 0.67 -12.28 -16.28
CA GLU A 125 1.09 -12.78 -17.59
C GLU A 125 2.33 -13.66 -17.48
N VAL A 126 3.35 -13.21 -16.70
CA VAL A 126 4.57 -13.99 -16.47
C VAL A 126 4.27 -15.33 -15.83
N TYR A 127 3.44 -15.37 -14.78
CA TYR A 127 3.09 -16.60 -14.09
C TYR A 127 2.28 -17.54 -14.98
N SER A 128 1.33 -17.00 -15.77
CA SER A 128 0.56 -17.79 -16.71
C SER A 128 1.45 -18.52 -17.75
N ARG A 129 2.51 -17.85 -18.22
CA ARG A 129 3.46 -18.47 -19.15
C ARG A 129 4.28 -19.58 -18.49
N VAL A 130 4.74 -19.35 -17.25
CA VAL A 130 5.45 -20.39 -16.49
C VAL A 130 4.56 -21.60 -16.23
N ASP A 131 3.32 -21.38 -15.84
CA ASP A 131 2.33 -22.46 -15.60
C ASP A 131 2.04 -23.26 -16.88
N ASN A 132 2.14 -22.63 -18.05
CA ASN A 132 2.04 -23.28 -19.36
C ASN A 132 3.35 -23.93 -19.83
N GLY A 133 4.40 -23.93 -19.02
CA GLY A 133 5.69 -24.56 -19.30
C GLY A 133 6.63 -23.73 -20.18
N GLU A 134 6.36 -22.45 -20.41
CA GLU A 134 7.25 -21.56 -21.16
C GLU A 134 8.51 -21.20 -20.36
N SER A 135 9.64 -21.16 -21.04
CA SER A 135 10.90 -20.68 -20.45
C SER A 135 10.98 -19.16 -20.54
N LEU A 136 11.19 -18.49 -19.40
CA LEU A 136 11.34 -17.05 -19.36
C LEU A 136 12.76 -16.63 -19.81
N THR A 137 12.82 -15.61 -20.65
CA THR A 137 14.05 -14.94 -21.07
C THR A 137 13.92 -13.43 -20.85
N ALA A 138 15.04 -12.72 -20.71
CA ALA A 138 15.00 -11.26 -20.53
C ALA A 138 14.28 -10.54 -21.70
N PRO A 139 14.49 -10.87 -22.99
CA PRO A 139 13.71 -10.29 -24.08
C PRO A 139 12.20 -10.51 -23.95
N LEU A 140 11.76 -11.72 -23.54
CA LEU A 140 10.35 -12.02 -23.33
C LEU A 140 9.76 -11.20 -22.16
N LEU A 141 10.49 -11.06 -21.05
CA LEU A 141 10.07 -10.23 -19.91
C LEU A 141 9.94 -8.76 -20.29
N ASN A 142 10.89 -8.25 -21.09
CA ASN A 142 10.83 -6.89 -21.63
C ASN A 142 9.59 -6.70 -22.53
N GLU A 143 9.32 -7.66 -23.41
CA GLU A 143 8.15 -7.62 -24.28
C GLU A 143 6.84 -7.59 -23.48
N ILE A 144 6.70 -8.46 -22.48
CA ILE A 144 5.51 -8.50 -21.60
C ILE A 144 5.33 -7.14 -20.91
N MET A 145 6.40 -6.56 -20.35
CA MET A 145 6.33 -5.26 -19.68
C MET A 145 5.89 -4.15 -20.63
N LEU A 146 6.53 -4.06 -21.79
CA LEU A 146 6.20 -3.06 -22.80
C LEU A 146 4.74 -3.19 -23.28
N ASN A 147 4.27 -4.42 -23.52
CA ASN A 147 2.90 -4.68 -23.94
C ASN A 147 1.88 -4.33 -22.84
N THR A 148 2.22 -4.58 -21.58
CA THR A 148 1.39 -4.18 -20.43
C THR A 148 1.20 -2.65 -20.40
N TYR A 149 2.28 -1.89 -20.56
CA TYR A 149 2.19 -0.44 -20.61
C TYR A 149 1.43 0.08 -21.85
N LYS A 150 1.70 -0.46 -23.02
CA LYS A 150 1.00 -0.09 -24.25
C LYS A 150 -0.50 -0.37 -24.18
N ALA A 151 -0.88 -1.50 -23.59
CA ALA A 151 -2.29 -1.86 -23.42
C ALA A 151 -3.05 -0.86 -22.54
N PHE A 152 -2.39 -0.29 -21.53
CA PHE A 152 -3.00 0.68 -20.62
C PHE A 152 -2.96 2.11 -21.17
N PHE A 153 -1.80 2.57 -21.63
CA PHE A 153 -1.60 3.96 -22.03
C PHE A 153 -2.02 4.25 -23.48
N GLY A 154 -2.11 3.22 -24.33
CA GLY A 154 -2.37 3.40 -25.75
C GLY A 154 -1.34 4.35 -26.39
N ASP A 155 -1.83 5.27 -27.22
CA ASP A 155 -1.04 6.28 -27.89
C ASP A 155 -0.90 7.59 -27.10
N THR A 156 -1.38 7.64 -25.86
CA THR A 156 -1.39 8.87 -25.03
C THR A 156 -0.04 9.15 -24.38
N VAL A 157 0.84 8.15 -24.30
CA VAL A 157 2.17 8.25 -23.69
C VAL A 157 3.20 7.66 -24.66
N GLU A 158 4.25 8.39 -24.93
CA GLU A 158 5.40 7.92 -25.68
C GLU A 158 6.23 6.96 -24.81
N MET A 159 6.46 5.73 -25.31
CA MET A 159 7.30 4.74 -24.64
C MET A 159 8.77 5.01 -24.99
N THR A 160 9.52 5.51 -24.02
CA THR A 160 10.96 5.74 -24.18
C THR A 160 11.76 4.45 -23.97
N ASP A 161 12.97 4.40 -24.55
CA ASP A 161 13.88 3.27 -24.36
C ASP A 161 14.18 3.04 -22.87
N GLY A 162 14.10 1.79 -22.44
CA GLY A 162 14.34 1.36 -21.06
C GLY A 162 13.08 1.25 -20.20
N VAL A 163 11.91 1.70 -20.67
CA VAL A 163 10.65 1.52 -19.92
C VAL A 163 10.33 0.03 -19.73
N GLU A 164 10.70 -0.81 -20.69
CA GLU A 164 10.55 -2.25 -20.66
C GLU A 164 11.38 -2.95 -19.57
N LEU A 165 12.39 -2.26 -19.02
CA LEU A 165 13.28 -2.78 -17.99
C LEU A 165 12.74 -2.54 -16.55
N THR A 166 11.57 -1.94 -16.40
CA THR A 166 11.01 -1.57 -15.09
C THR A 166 10.87 -2.77 -14.15
N TRP A 167 10.58 -3.96 -14.69
CA TRP A 167 10.47 -5.20 -13.91
C TRP A 167 11.75 -5.59 -13.16
N MET A 168 12.92 -5.10 -13.57
CA MET A 168 14.19 -5.38 -12.90
C MET A 168 14.44 -4.48 -11.67
N ARG A 169 13.64 -3.42 -11.49
CA ARG A 169 14.01 -2.31 -10.60
C ARG A 169 13.59 -2.53 -9.15
N GLN A 170 12.52 -3.28 -8.88
CA GLN A 170 11.99 -3.37 -7.52
C GLN A 170 11.63 -4.80 -7.13
N PRO A 171 11.79 -5.15 -5.84
CA PRO A 171 11.58 -6.52 -5.36
C PRO A 171 10.11 -6.99 -5.46
N HIS A 172 9.15 -6.09 -5.52
CA HIS A 172 7.71 -6.40 -5.61
C HIS A 172 7.36 -7.37 -6.74
N TYR A 173 8.09 -7.30 -7.86
CA TYR A 173 7.92 -8.21 -8.99
C TYR A 173 8.28 -9.68 -8.67
N TYR A 174 8.99 -9.92 -7.56
CA TYR A 174 9.49 -11.24 -7.14
C TYR A 174 8.84 -11.76 -5.86
N MET A 175 7.81 -11.06 -5.36
CA MET A 175 7.12 -11.36 -4.09
C MET A 175 5.74 -12.00 -4.29
N GLY A 176 5.60 -12.87 -5.28
CA GLY A 176 4.29 -13.40 -5.64
C GLY A 176 3.40 -12.31 -6.23
N LEU A 177 2.10 -12.36 -6.03
CA LEU A 177 1.16 -11.33 -6.51
C LEU A 177 0.99 -10.20 -5.48
N TYR A 178 2.08 -9.70 -4.92
CA TYR A 178 2.03 -8.69 -3.87
C TYR A 178 1.49 -7.34 -4.35
N SER A 179 1.86 -6.90 -5.56
CA SER A 179 1.55 -5.54 -6.02
C SER A 179 0.05 -5.20 -6.01
N TYR A 180 -0.86 -6.13 -6.33
CA TYR A 180 -2.30 -5.84 -6.30
C TYR A 180 -2.85 -5.60 -4.89
N THR A 181 -2.15 -6.03 -3.85
CA THR A 181 -2.59 -5.86 -2.45
C THR A 181 -2.68 -4.39 -2.04
N TYR A 182 -1.86 -3.54 -2.66
CA TYR A 182 -1.94 -2.10 -2.49
C TYR A 182 -3.26 -1.50 -2.98
N SER A 183 -3.76 -1.97 -4.13
CA SER A 183 -5.06 -1.53 -4.65
C SER A 183 -6.21 -2.00 -3.75
N ALA A 184 -6.13 -3.24 -3.27
CA ALA A 184 -7.10 -3.78 -2.31
C ALA A 184 -7.09 -2.99 -1.00
N GLY A 185 -5.90 -2.73 -0.45
CA GLY A 185 -5.70 -1.96 0.77
C GLY A 185 -6.23 -0.53 0.63
N LEU A 186 -5.90 0.16 -0.46
CA LEU A 186 -6.39 1.52 -0.72
C LEU A 186 -7.91 1.57 -0.83
N THR A 187 -8.54 0.59 -1.50
CA THR A 187 -9.99 0.49 -1.61
C THR A 187 -10.64 0.41 -0.23
N ILE A 188 -10.15 -0.48 0.64
CA ILE A 188 -10.64 -0.61 2.02
C ILE A 188 -10.37 0.68 2.80
N GLY A 189 -9.15 1.20 2.77
CA GLY A 189 -8.74 2.40 3.50
C GLY A 189 -9.55 3.63 3.10
N THR A 190 -9.88 3.79 1.81
CA THR A 190 -10.73 4.88 1.32
C THR A 190 -12.11 4.84 1.96
N VAL A 191 -12.80 3.71 1.88
CA VAL A 191 -14.16 3.57 2.44
C VAL A 191 -14.14 3.76 3.96
N VAL A 192 -13.18 3.13 4.67
CA VAL A 192 -13.07 3.30 6.13
C VAL A 192 -12.81 4.75 6.50
N SER A 193 -11.96 5.48 5.76
CA SER A 193 -11.71 6.89 6.02
C SER A 193 -12.96 7.75 5.87
N GLN A 194 -13.81 7.43 4.91
CA GLN A 194 -15.11 8.08 4.73
C GLN A 194 -16.11 7.71 5.83
N CYS A 195 -16.16 6.46 6.25
CA CYS A 195 -16.97 6.03 7.38
C CYS A 195 -16.59 6.79 8.66
N ILE A 196 -15.28 6.91 8.96
CA ILE A 196 -14.80 7.70 10.11
C ILE A 196 -15.23 9.15 10.01
N LYS A 197 -15.17 9.75 8.83
CA LYS A 197 -15.59 11.14 8.61
C LYS A 197 -17.10 11.32 8.80
N LYS A 198 -17.91 10.35 8.38
CA LYS A 198 -19.39 10.41 8.43
C LYS A 198 -19.92 10.04 9.82
N GLU A 199 -19.38 9.02 10.46
CA GLU A 199 -19.92 8.38 11.65
C GLU A 199 -19.14 8.71 12.95
N GLY A 200 -17.88 9.13 12.83
CA GLY A 200 -17.03 9.43 13.99
C GLY A 200 -16.59 8.19 14.75
N GLN A 201 -16.71 8.25 16.09
CA GLN A 201 -16.19 7.23 16.99
C GLN A 201 -16.67 5.79 16.70
N PRO A 202 -17.92 5.52 16.35
CA PRO A 202 -18.36 4.15 16.01
C PRO A 202 -17.55 3.52 14.85
N ALA A 203 -17.18 4.29 13.83
CA ALA A 203 -16.34 3.79 12.74
C ALA A 203 -14.88 3.60 13.17
N VAL A 204 -14.37 4.47 14.03
CA VAL A 204 -13.03 4.30 14.66
C VAL A 204 -12.99 3.01 15.48
N ASP A 205 -14.00 2.73 16.28
CA ASP A 205 -14.06 1.53 17.12
C ASP A 205 -14.09 0.24 16.26
N ARG A 206 -14.85 0.24 15.16
CA ARG A 206 -14.82 -0.88 14.20
C ARG A 206 -13.45 -1.05 13.58
N TRP A 207 -12.81 0.04 13.18
CA TRP A 207 -11.47 0.00 12.59
C TRP A 207 -10.43 -0.55 13.58
N LEU A 208 -10.42 -0.07 14.81
CA LEU A 208 -9.52 -0.58 15.85
C LEU A 208 -9.76 -2.07 16.12
N LYS A 209 -11.02 -2.51 16.15
CA LYS A 209 -11.38 -3.94 16.29
C LYS A 209 -10.84 -4.77 15.11
N THR A 210 -10.90 -4.23 13.90
CA THR A 210 -10.33 -4.88 12.70
C THR A 210 -8.81 -5.06 12.84
N LEU A 211 -8.09 -4.01 13.27
CA LEU A 211 -6.64 -4.08 13.48
C LEU A 211 -6.25 -5.06 14.59
N GLN A 212 -7.06 -5.17 15.65
CA GLN A 212 -6.85 -6.11 16.74
C GLN A 212 -7.05 -7.59 16.32
N ALA A 213 -7.83 -7.83 15.28
CA ALA A 213 -8.11 -9.18 14.80
C ALA A 213 -6.89 -9.86 14.14
N GLY A 214 -5.91 -9.10 13.66
CA GLY A 214 -4.69 -9.65 13.05
C GLY A 214 -5.03 -10.64 11.93
N GLY A 215 -4.47 -11.84 11.99
CA GLY A 215 -4.70 -12.95 11.04
C GLY A 215 -5.78 -13.93 11.46
N SER A 216 -6.52 -13.66 12.56
CA SER A 216 -7.57 -14.57 13.05
C SER A 216 -8.82 -14.63 12.15
N GLN A 217 -8.91 -13.73 11.16
CA GLN A 217 -10.02 -13.61 10.23
C GLN A 217 -9.52 -13.56 8.79
N SER A 218 -10.35 -13.98 7.84
CA SER A 218 -10.06 -13.82 6.42
C SER A 218 -10.07 -12.34 6.01
N PRO A 219 -9.43 -11.96 4.87
CA PRO A 219 -9.47 -10.59 4.37
C PRO A 219 -10.89 -10.03 4.17
N ILE A 220 -11.83 -10.87 3.74
CA ILE A 220 -13.24 -10.50 3.58
C ILE A 220 -13.86 -10.16 4.93
N GLU A 221 -13.66 -11.00 5.93
CA GLU A 221 -14.20 -10.80 7.28
C GLU A 221 -13.58 -9.56 7.95
N LEU A 222 -12.26 -9.34 7.77
CA LEU A 222 -11.61 -8.13 8.26
C LEU A 222 -12.22 -6.87 7.65
N ALA A 223 -12.44 -6.86 6.33
CA ALA A 223 -13.09 -5.74 5.66
C ALA A 223 -14.53 -5.53 6.15
N GLN A 224 -15.29 -6.61 6.36
CA GLN A 224 -16.65 -6.55 6.89
C GLN A 224 -16.70 -6.01 8.33
N ILE A 225 -15.76 -6.37 9.20
CA ILE A 225 -15.64 -5.80 10.56
C ILE A 225 -15.42 -4.28 10.45
N ALA A 226 -14.60 -3.82 9.50
CA ALA A 226 -14.37 -2.41 9.23
C ALA A 226 -15.59 -1.69 8.60
N GLY A 227 -16.60 -2.43 8.15
CA GLY A 227 -17.80 -1.91 7.50
C GLY A 227 -17.70 -1.82 5.98
N VAL A 228 -16.79 -2.59 5.37
CA VAL A 228 -16.54 -2.58 3.91
C VAL A 228 -16.86 -3.95 3.32
N ASP A 229 -17.74 -3.99 2.33
CA ASP A 229 -18.05 -5.22 1.58
C ASP A 229 -17.23 -5.28 0.30
N ILE A 230 -16.08 -5.97 0.35
CA ILE A 230 -15.19 -6.17 -0.81
C ILE A 230 -15.62 -7.32 -1.73
N THR A 231 -16.75 -7.96 -1.47
CA THR A 231 -17.33 -8.98 -2.38
C THR A 231 -18.12 -8.36 -3.53
N THR A 232 -18.32 -7.06 -3.49
CA THR A 232 -19.03 -6.26 -4.49
C THR A 232 -18.13 -5.17 -5.07
N ASP A 233 -18.60 -4.50 -6.13
CA ASP A 233 -17.91 -3.35 -6.72
C ASP A 233 -18.25 -2.01 -6.03
N ALA A 234 -19.10 -2.03 -4.99
CA ALA A 234 -19.53 -0.83 -4.28
C ALA A 234 -18.35 -0.01 -3.71
N PRO A 235 -17.34 -0.62 -3.06
CA PRO A 235 -16.19 0.12 -2.56
C PRO A 235 -15.37 0.86 -3.62
N LEU A 236 -15.41 0.40 -4.88
CA LEU A 236 -14.71 1.05 -6.01
C LEU A 236 -15.45 2.28 -6.55
N LYS A 237 -16.70 2.49 -6.14
CA LYS A 237 -17.54 3.61 -6.57
C LYS A 237 -17.51 4.79 -5.58
N GLU A 238 -16.94 4.59 -4.40
CA GLU A 238 -16.72 5.61 -3.38
C GLU A 238 -15.45 6.43 -3.66
#